data_6b4ab6f7d854160be738862ea7bf10a6
#
_entry.id   6b4ab6f7d854160be738862ea7bf10a6
#
_cell.length_a   1.000
_cell.length_b   1.000
_cell.length_c   1.000
_cell.angle_alpha   90.00
_cell.angle_beta   90.00
_cell.angle_gamma   90.00
#
_symmetry.space_group_name_H-M   'P 1'
#
loop_
_entity.id
_entity.type
_entity.pdbx_description
1 polymer ?
#
loop_
_entity_poly.entity_id
_entity_poly.type
_entity_poly.pdbx_seq_one_letter_code
_entity_poly.pdbx_strand_id
1 'polypeptide(L)'
;MSEKLRVGILGATGMVGQRFISLLENHPWFEVVLVAASPRSAGKKYIDAVGERWKMTTPMPEAVKDLVVKDVNDVDAVAAEVDFVFSAVDMTKEEIRAIEERYAKAEVPVVSNNSAHRWTPDVPMVVPEINAEHMKVIEDQKKRLGTSKGFIAVKPNCSIQSYAPVLTAWMEFEPYEVIVSTYQAISGAGKTFKDWPEMVGNIIPYIGGEEEKSEKEPLRIWGKVEDGVIKPADFIKITSQCIRVPVLNGHTATVFVKFKKQPTKEQLIEKLVSFKGLPQELNLPSAPKQFIQYLEEDNRPQVALDVDYEHGMGVSVGRIREDSIYDWKFVGLSHNTIRGAAGGAILCAELLKAQGYLG
;
A
#
# COMPACT_ATOMS: atom_id res chain seq x y z
N MET A 1 5.01 -14.38 25.61
CA MET A 1 4.81 -13.80 24.26
C MET A 1 3.35 -14.05 23.91
N SER A 2 2.61 -13.05 23.47
CA SER A 2 1.23 -13.27 22.98
C SER A 2 1.29 -14.20 21.76
N GLU A 3 0.30 -15.08 21.61
CA GLU A 3 0.16 -15.96 20.46
C GLU A 3 0.07 -15.11 19.18
N LYS A 4 0.78 -15.53 18.12
CA LYS A 4 0.73 -14.83 16.82
C LYS A 4 -0.63 -15.09 16.17
N LEU A 5 -1.16 -14.08 15.47
CA LEU A 5 -2.35 -14.27 14.64
C LEU A 5 -2.01 -15.12 13.42
N ARG A 6 -2.88 -16.07 13.13
CA ARG A 6 -2.79 -16.97 11.97
C ARG A 6 -3.29 -16.26 10.71
N VAL A 7 -2.41 -16.17 9.73
CA VAL A 7 -2.66 -15.38 8.52
C VAL A 7 -2.78 -16.24 7.28
N GLY A 8 -3.81 -16.01 6.48
CA GLY A 8 -3.94 -16.55 5.14
C GLY A 8 -3.52 -15.52 4.08
N ILE A 9 -2.84 -15.98 3.02
CA ILE A 9 -2.50 -15.15 1.87
C ILE A 9 -3.35 -15.56 0.68
N LEU A 10 -4.30 -14.71 0.28
CA LEU A 10 -5.12 -14.90 -0.91
C LEU A 10 -4.40 -14.32 -2.14
N GLY A 11 -4.23 -15.11 -3.20
CA GLY A 11 -3.41 -14.75 -4.35
C GLY A 11 -1.92 -14.98 -4.11
N ALA A 12 -1.57 -15.97 -3.28
CA ALA A 12 -0.23 -16.25 -2.80
C ALA A 12 0.82 -16.52 -3.90
N THR A 13 0.41 -16.97 -5.07
CA THR A 13 1.33 -17.31 -6.18
C THR A 13 1.72 -16.11 -7.04
N GLY A 14 1.02 -14.97 -6.91
CA GLY A 14 1.33 -13.72 -7.59
C GLY A 14 2.47 -12.94 -6.91
N MET A 15 3.03 -11.93 -7.60
CA MET A 15 4.17 -11.15 -7.09
C MET A 15 3.88 -10.50 -5.72
N VAL A 16 2.70 -9.92 -5.53
CA VAL A 16 2.32 -9.27 -4.25
C VAL A 16 2.12 -10.32 -3.16
N GLY A 17 1.49 -11.47 -3.47
CA GLY A 17 1.35 -12.58 -2.53
C GLY A 17 2.71 -13.12 -2.06
N GLN A 18 3.67 -13.30 -2.99
CA GLN A 18 5.04 -13.68 -2.67
C GLN A 18 5.73 -12.61 -1.79
N ARG A 19 5.48 -11.32 -2.04
CA ARG A 19 6.02 -10.23 -1.22
C ARG A 19 5.47 -10.27 0.20
N PHE A 20 4.17 -10.53 0.39
CA PHE A 20 3.61 -10.76 1.73
C PHE A 20 4.32 -11.89 2.47
N ILE A 21 4.49 -13.03 1.81
CA ILE A 21 5.15 -14.20 2.39
C ILE A 21 6.59 -13.89 2.79
N SER A 22 7.34 -13.22 1.93
CA SER A 22 8.72 -12.80 2.22
C SER A 22 8.81 -11.83 3.40
N LEU A 23 7.92 -10.83 3.49
CA LEU A 23 7.94 -9.82 4.55
C LEU A 23 7.40 -10.34 5.90
N LEU A 24 6.55 -11.37 5.87
CA LEU A 24 5.98 -11.98 7.07
C LEU A 24 6.88 -13.07 7.67
N GLU A 25 8.00 -13.41 7.02
CA GLU A 25 8.97 -14.33 7.60
C GLU A 25 9.48 -13.76 8.93
N ASN A 26 9.33 -14.55 10.01
CA ASN A 26 9.69 -14.15 11.37
C ASN A 26 8.97 -12.89 11.92
N HIS A 27 7.83 -12.52 11.35
CA HIS A 27 7.06 -11.38 11.86
C HIS A 27 6.64 -11.61 13.32
N PRO A 28 6.79 -10.60 14.22
CA PRO A 28 6.55 -10.83 15.65
C PRO A 28 5.08 -11.08 16.02
N TRP A 29 4.12 -10.58 15.22
CA TRP A 29 2.68 -10.65 15.53
C TRP A 29 1.87 -11.56 14.62
N PHE A 30 2.38 -11.90 13.44
CA PHE A 30 1.67 -12.63 12.40
C PHE A 30 2.45 -13.85 11.94
N GLU A 31 1.73 -14.94 11.64
CA GLU A 31 2.29 -16.18 11.10
C GLU A 31 1.48 -16.63 9.89
N VAL A 32 2.16 -16.84 8.76
CA VAL A 32 1.51 -17.37 7.56
C VAL A 32 1.28 -18.88 7.76
N VAL A 33 0.03 -19.25 7.94
CA VAL A 33 -0.38 -20.66 8.13
C VAL A 33 -1.09 -21.23 6.90
N LEU A 34 -1.54 -20.36 5.98
CA LEU A 34 -2.32 -20.77 4.83
C LEU A 34 -1.98 -19.91 3.59
N VAL A 35 -1.87 -20.57 2.46
CA VAL A 35 -1.72 -19.96 1.14
C VAL A 35 -2.87 -20.40 0.24
N ALA A 36 -3.54 -19.43 -0.41
CA ALA A 36 -4.66 -19.70 -1.31
C ALA A 36 -4.42 -19.01 -2.67
N ALA A 37 -4.85 -19.65 -3.73
CA ALA A 37 -4.74 -19.15 -5.07
C ALA A 37 -5.89 -19.64 -5.96
N SER A 38 -5.79 -19.43 -7.28
CA SER A 38 -6.79 -19.92 -8.24
C SER A 38 -6.89 -21.46 -8.23
N PRO A 39 -8.02 -22.03 -8.66
CA PRO A 39 -8.22 -23.48 -8.76
C PRO A 39 -7.09 -24.24 -9.46
N ARG A 40 -6.39 -23.60 -10.41
CA ARG A 40 -5.24 -24.21 -11.13
C ARG A 40 -4.05 -24.54 -10.22
N SER A 41 -3.89 -23.82 -9.14
CA SER A 41 -2.80 -24.00 -8.17
C SER A 41 -3.24 -24.82 -6.95
N ALA A 42 -4.53 -24.91 -6.68
CA ALA A 42 -5.09 -25.61 -5.53
C ALA A 42 -4.67 -27.10 -5.50
N GLY A 43 -4.43 -27.61 -4.30
CA GLY A 43 -4.02 -29.01 -4.06
C GLY A 43 -2.53 -29.29 -4.24
N LYS A 44 -1.73 -28.34 -4.74
CA LYS A 44 -0.28 -28.46 -4.89
C LYS A 44 0.44 -27.92 -3.66
N LYS A 45 1.64 -28.43 -3.36
CA LYS A 45 2.52 -27.73 -2.43
C LYS A 45 2.86 -26.34 -2.96
N TYR A 46 3.03 -25.36 -2.08
CA TYR A 46 3.29 -23.99 -2.48
C TYR A 46 4.55 -23.86 -3.35
N ILE A 47 5.63 -24.56 -2.98
CA ILE A 47 6.86 -24.58 -3.77
C ILE A 47 6.63 -25.08 -5.20
N ASP A 48 5.80 -26.10 -5.38
CA ASP A 48 5.48 -26.65 -6.70
C ASP A 48 4.52 -25.72 -7.48
N ALA A 49 3.57 -25.10 -6.77
CA ALA A 49 2.63 -24.16 -7.38
C ALA A 49 3.30 -22.90 -7.90
N VAL A 50 4.33 -22.40 -7.20
CA VAL A 50 5.12 -21.24 -7.61
C VAL A 50 6.20 -21.64 -8.60
N GLY A 51 6.96 -22.70 -8.32
CA GLY A 51 8.07 -23.19 -9.14
C GLY A 51 9.09 -22.08 -9.44
N GLU A 52 9.49 -21.96 -10.69
CA GLU A 52 10.44 -20.94 -11.17
C GLU A 52 9.88 -19.49 -11.16
N ARG A 53 8.61 -19.32 -10.81
CA ARG A 53 7.96 -17.99 -10.76
C ARG A 53 8.16 -17.25 -9.44
N TRP A 54 9.04 -17.74 -8.56
CA TRP A 54 9.45 -16.99 -7.38
C TRP A 54 10.23 -15.74 -7.81
N LYS A 55 9.68 -14.56 -7.52
CA LYS A 55 10.18 -13.25 -8.02
C LYS A 55 10.90 -12.43 -6.96
N MET A 56 10.96 -12.94 -5.72
CA MET A 56 11.65 -12.24 -4.64
C MET A 56 13.16 -12.47 -4.73
N THR A 57 13.94 -11.49 -4.25
CA THR A 57 15.40 -11.59 -4.14
C THR A 57 15.84 -12.47 -2.98
N THR A 58 14.99 -12.61 -1.96
CA THR A 58 15.19 -13.53 -0.84
C THR A 58 14.68 -14.93 -1.18
N PRO A 59 15.26 -15.98 -0.61
CA PRO A 59 14.72 -17.35 -0.75
C PRO A 59 13.27 -17.44 -0.28
N MET A 60 12.55 -18.41 -0.79
CA MET A 60 11.21 -18.74 -0.28
C MET A 60 11.34 -19.24 1.18
N PRO A 61 10.59 -18.67 2.14
CA PRO A 61 10.63 -19.11 3.53
C PRO A 61 10.31 -20.60 3.69
N GLU A 62 11.09 -21.31 4.49
CA GLU A 62 10.91 -22.76 4.70
C GLU A 62 9.51 -23.12 5.22
N ALA A 63 8.97 -22.29 6.11
CA ALA A 63 7.67 -22.53 6.74
C ALA A 63 6.49 -22.62 5.75
N VAL A 64 6.62 -22.05 4.56
CA VAL A 64 5.52 -22.03 3.58
C VAL A 64 5.69 -23.02 2.43
N LYS A 65 6.88 -23.55 2.22
CA LYS A 65 7.20 -24.40 1.05
C LYS A 65 6.26 -25.59 0.90
N ASP A 66 5.96 -26.26 1.99
CA ASP A 66 5.16 -27.47 2.02
C ASP A 66 3.67 -27.24 2.28
N LEU A 67 3.24 -25.99 2.49
CA LEU A 67 1.82 -25.66 2.62
C LEU A 67 1.07 -26.06 1.34
N VAL A 68 -0.05 -26.75 1.51
CA VAL A 68 -0.92 -27.09 0.38
C VAL A 68 -1.76 -25.86 0.01
N VAL A 69 -1.64 -25.43 -1.24
CA VAL A 69 -2.40 -24.28 -1.74
C VAL A 69 -3.90 -24.60 -1.72
N LYS A 70 -4.67 -23.78 -1.03
CA LYS A 70 -6.15 -23.86 -1.03
C LYS A 70 -6.74 -23.18 -2.26
N ASP A 71 -7.95 -23.57 -2.65
CA ASP A 71 -8.75 -22.77 -3.58
C ASP A 71 -9.25 -21.52 -2.89
N VAL A 72 -8.96 -20.35 -3.45
CA VAL A 72 -9.41 -19.07 -2.90
C VAL A 72 -10.95 -18.95 -2.81
N ASN A 73 -11.69 -19.73 -3.60
CA ASN A 73 -13.14 -19.75 -3.58
C ASN A 73 -13.75 -20.62 -2.47
N ASP A 74 -12.94 -21.49 -1.85
CA ASP A 74 -13.35 -22.31 -0.70
C ASP A 74 -13.21 -21.50 0.60
N VAL A 75 -14.10 -20.53 0.76
CA VAL A 75 -14.05 -19.57 1.88
C VAL A 75 -14.17 -20.28 3.23
N ASP A 76 -15.00 -21.29 3.35
CA ASP A 76 -15.23 -22.00 4.62
C ASP A 76 -13.98 -22.77 5.05
N ALA A 77 -13.31 -23.44 4.11
CA ALA A 77 -12.05 -24.15 4.39
C ALA A 77 -10.91 -23.21 4.79
N VAL A 78 -10.86 -22.00 4.21
CA VAL A 78 -9.88 -20.98 4.60
C VAL A 78 -10.23 -20.38 5.95
N ALA A 79 -11.50 -20.00 6.15
CA ALA A 79 -11.97 -19.35 7.38
C ALA A 79 -11.72 -20.21 8.65
N ALA A 80 -11.78 -21.53 8.51
CA ALA A 80 -11.55 -22.44 9.62
C ALA A 80 -10.09 -22.42 10.16
N GLU A 81 -9.14 -21.95 9.36
CA GLU A 81 -7.70 -22.07 9.68
C GLU A 81 -7.02 -20.72 10.01
N VAL A 82 -7.68 -19.59 9.75
CA VAL A 82 -7.05 -18.26 9.85
C VAL A 82 -7.78 -17.33 10.81
N ASP A 83 -7.09 -16.33 11.32
CA ASP A 83 -7.69 -15.25 12.11
C ASP A 83 -8.03 -14.05 11.21
N PHE A 84 -7.26 -13.81 10.14
CA PHE A 84 -7.54 -12.84 9.08
C PHE A 84 -6.76 -13.19 7.79
N VAL A 85 -7.03 -12.49 6.71
CA VAL A 85 -6.34 -12.70 5.42
C VAL A 85 -5.79 -11.41 4.85
N PHE A 86 -4.64 -11.51 4.15
CA PHE A 86 -4.24 -10.52 3.16
C PHE A 86 -4.75 -10.92 1.79
N SER A 87 -5.33 -9.98 1.05
CA SER A 87 -5.85 -10.23 -0.29
C SER A 87 -5.00 -9.53 -1.36
N ALA A 88 -4.49 -10.34 -2.29
CA ALA A 88 -3.76 -9.93 -3.49
C ALA A 88 -4.20 -10.79 -4.69
N VAL A 89 -5.49 -11.09 -4.77
CA VAL A 89 -6.06 -11.91 -5.85
C VAL A 89 -6.05 -11.16 -7.17
N ASP A 90 -5.87 -11.88 -8.26
CA ASP A 90 -5.88 -11.35 -9.63
C ASP A 90 -7.14 -11.83 -10.35
N MET A 91 -8.17 -11.01 -10.33
CA MET A 91 -9.50 -11.25 -10.88
C MET A 91 -10.09 -9.91 -11.37
N THR A 92 -11.29 -9.94 -11.96
CA THR A 92 -12.04 -8.71 -12.23
C THR A 92 -12.40 -7.98 -10.94
N LYS A 93 -12.64 -6.66 -11.00
CA LYS A 93 -13.02 -5.89 -9.80
C LYS A 93 -14.30 -6.42 -9.15
N GLU A 94 -15.23 -6.88 -9.95
CA GLU A 94 -16.50 -7.46 -9.51
C GLU A 94 -16.28 -8.77 -8.75
N GLU A 95 -15.45 -9.65 -9.27
CA GLU A 95 -15.07 -10.92 -8.62
C GLU A 95 -14.31 -10.65 -7.31
N ILE A 96 -13.38 -9.67 -7.30
CA ILE A 96 -12.64 -9.30 -6.10
C ILE A 96 -13.60 -8.78 -5.03
N ARG A 97 -14.54 -7.89 -5.37
CA ARG A 97 -15.54 -7.43 -4.42
C ARG A 97 -16.35 -8.58 -3.83
N ALA A 98 -16.82 -9.48 -4.68
CA ALA A 98 -17.62 -10.61 -4.26
C ALA A 98 -16.85 -11.55 -3.33
N ILE A 99 -15.61 -11.90 -3.66
CA ILE A 99 -14.83 -12.83 -2.85
C ILE A 99 -14.40 -12.21 -1.52
N GLU A 100 -13.95 -10.95 -1.49
CA GLU A 100 -13.56 -10.27 -0.26
C GLU A 100 -14.76 -10.07 0.68
N GLU A 101 -15.96 -9.75 0.15
CA GLU A 101 -17.19 -9.71 0.98
C GLU A 101 -17.59 -11.09 1.51
N ARG A 102 -17.39 -12.16 0.76
CA ARG A 102 -17.65 -13.52 1.25
C ARG A 102 -16.76 -13.86 2.45
N TYR A 103 -15.46 -13.53 2.39
CA TYR A 103 -14.54 -13.70 3.53
C TYR A 103 -15.00 -12.87 4.73
N ALA A 104 -15.30 -11.59 4.53
CA ALA A 104 -15.79 -10.74 5.61
C ALA A 104 -17.08 -11.28 6.23
N LYS A 105 -18.05 -11.74 5.43
CA LYS A 105 -19.30 -12.38 5.90
C LYS A 105 -19.08 -13.71 6.60
N ALA A 106 -17.99 -14.41 6.30
CA ALA A 106 -17.55 -15.60 7.03
C ALA A 106 -16.75 -15.25 8.31
N GLU A 107 -16.87 -14.03 8.79
CA GLU A 107 -16.19 -13.49 9.99
C GLU A 107 -14.66 -13.45 9.91
N VAL A 108 -14.10 -13.43 8.69
CA VAL A 108 -12.67 -13.30 8.43
C VAL A 108 -12.37 -11.87 7.98
N PRO A 109 -11.66 -11.07 8.79
CA PRO A 109 -11.18 -9.77 8.35
C PRO A 109 -10.27 -9.86 7.12
N VAL A 110 -10.42 -8.93 6.19
CA VAL A 110 -9.65 -8.85 4.94
C VAL A 110 -8.85 -7.55 4.92
N VAL A 111 -7.52 -7.66 4.85
CA VAL A 111 -6.65 -6.52 4.56
C VAL A 111 -6.22 -6.62 3.09
N SER A 112 -6.79 -5.77 2.25
CA SER A 112 -6.68 -5.91 0.80
C SER A 112 -5.68 -4.96 0.19
N ASN A 113 -4.85 -5.50 -0.71
CA ASN A 113 -3.99 -4.72 -1.61
C ASN A 113 -4.73 -4.31 -2.90
N ASN A 114 -5.91 -4.89 -3.16
CA ASN A 114 -6.66 -4.69 -4.39
C ASN A 114 -7.39 -3.34 -4.42
N SER A 115 -7.73 -2.89 -5.62
CA SER A 115 -8.42 -1.60 -5.81
C SER A 115 -9.94 -1.71 -5.76
N ALA A 116 -10.50 -2.91 -5.70
CA ALA A 116 -11.93 -3.14 -5.88
C ALA A 116 -12.82 -2.43 -4.85
N HIS A 117 -12.39 -2.39 -3.59
CA HIS A 117 -13.13 -1.76 -2.49
C HIS A 117 -12.63 -0.34 -2.12
N ARG A 118 -11.65 0.23 -2.82
CA ARG A 118 -11.11 1.56 -2.46
C ARG A 118 -12.15 2.67 -2.45
N TRP A 119 -13.25 2.52 -3.20
CA TRP A 119 -14.34 3.50 -3.28
C TRP A 119 -15.64 3.04 -2.63
N THR A 120 -15.66 1.88 -1.98
CA THR A 120 -16.79 1.46 -1.15
C THR A 120 -16.91 2.41 0.05
N PRO A 121 -18.06 3.06 0.27
CA PRO A 121 -18.15 4.21 1.19
C PRO A 121 -17.70 3.93 2.62
N ASP A 122 -18.00 2.74 3.15
CA ASP A 122 -17.70 2.29 4.51
C ASP A 122 -16.47 1.36 4.60
N VAL A 123 -15.66 1.30 3.55
CA VAL A 123 -14.38 0.58 3.57
C VAL A 123 -13.25 1.58 3.77
N PRO A 124 -12.46 1.49 4.85
CA PRO A 124 -11.34 2.39 5.07
C PRO A 124 -10.20 2.10 4.09
N MET A 125 -9.75 3.12 3.36
CA MET A 125 -8.55 3.10 2.54
C MET A 125 -7.45 3.83 3.31
N VAL A 126 -6.45 3.10 3.81
CA VAL A 126 -5.57 3.58 4.87
C VAL A 126 -4.12 3.68 4.44
N VAL A 127 -3.51 4.86 4.69
CA VAL A 127 -2.09 5.05 4.91
C VAL A 127 -1.90 5.21 6.42
N PRO A 128 -1.34 4.22 7.13
CA PRO A 128 -1.38 4.17 8.59
C PRO A 128 -0.87 5.43 9.30
N GLU A 129 0.12 6.11 8.73
CA GLU A 129 0.69 7.34 9.27
C GLU A 129 -0.19 8.59 9.02
N ILE A 130 -1.20 8.50 8.14
CA ILE A 130 -1.96 9.68 7.70
C ILE A 130 -3.38 9.69 8.25
N ASN A 131 -4.12 8.60 8.08
CA ASN A 131 -5.56 8.59 8.29
C ASN A 131 -6.04 7.37 9.09
N ALA A 132 -5.31 7.01 10.13
CA ALA A 132 -5.66 5.91 11.05
C ALA A 132 -7.10 6.01 11.59
N GLU A 133 -7.61 7.21 11.79
CA GLU A 133 -8.97 7.48 12.27
C GLU A 133 -10.08 7.02 11.32
N HIS A 134 -9.77 6.81 10.04
CA HIS A 134 -10.73 6.24 9.10
C HIS A 134 -11.11 4.79 9.46
N MET A 135 -10.32 4.09 10.25
CA MET A 135 -10.64 2.72 10.70
C MET A 135 -11.93 2.65 11.51
N LYS A 136 -12.36 3.74 12.15
CA LYS A 136 -13.63 3.78 12.89
C LYS A 136 -14.85 3.46 12.02
N VAL A 137 -14.79 3.65 10.70
CA VAL A 137 -15.88 3.31 9.78
C VAL A 137 -16.14 1.80 9.69
N ILE A 138 -15.18 0.97 10.16
CA ILE A 138 -15.31 -0.49 10.22
C ILE A 138 -16.57 -0.91 11.00
N GLU A 139 -16.92 -0.19 12.06
CA GLU A 139 -18.10 -0.51 12.85
C GLU A 139 -19.41 -0.33 12.06
N ASP A 140 -19.48 0.66 11.17
CA ASP A 140 -20.62 0.84 10.28
C ASP A 140 -20.60 -0.17 9.13
N GLN A 141 -19.42 -0.53 8.62
CA GLN A 141 -19.27 -1.61 7.65
C GLN A 141 -19.75 -2.96 8.21
N LYS A 142 -19.39 -3.32 9.45
CA LYS A 142 -19.86 -4.53 10.12
C LYS A 142 -21.38 -4.58 10.23
N LYS A 143 -22.02 -3.45 10.57
CA LYS A 143 -23.50 -3.35 10.60
C LYS A 143 -24.10 -3.65 9.23
N ARG A 144 -23.54 -3.07 8.16
CA ARG A 144 -23.99 -3.32 6.78
C ARG A 144 -23.81 -4.78 6.35
N LEU A 145 -22.67 -5.38 6.69
CA LEU A 145 -22.34 -6.76 6.34
C LEU A 145 -23.07 -7.79 7.21
N GLY A 146 -23.55 -7.39 8.38
CA GLY A 146 -24.16 -8.27 9.38
C GLY A 146 -23.13 -9.15 10.10
N THR A 147 -21.92 -8.62 10.32
CA THR A 147 -20.79 -9.33 10.91
C THR A 147 -20.43 -8.77 12.30
N SER A 148 -19.77 -9.58 13.11
CA SER A 148 -19.21 -9.17 14.39
C SER A 148 -17.70 -8.95 14.36
N LYS A 149 -16.98 -9.76 13.58
CA LYS A 149 -15.50 -9.68 13.41
C LYS A 149 -15.10 -9.32 11.99
N GLY A 150 -15.81 -9.85 10.99
CA GLY A 150 -15.44 -9.70 9.59
C GLY A 150 -15.62 -8.28 9.07
N PHE A 151 -14.62 -7.78 8.39
CA PHE A 151 -14.59 -6.49 7.69
C PHE A 151 -13.55 -6.50 6.58
N ILE A 152 -13.55 -5.44 5.76
CA ILE A 152 -12.55 -5.18 4.72
C ILE A 152 -11.89 -3.84 5.01
N ALA A 153 -10.56 -3.81 5.03
CA ALA A 153 -9.76 -2.59 4.98
C ALA A 153 -8.83 -2.67 3.77
N VAL A 154 -8.61 -1.56 3.09
CA VAL A 154 -7.82 -1.54 1.87
C VAL A 154 -6.65 -0.57 1.96
N LYS A 155 -5.60 -0.90 1.26
CA LYS A 155 -4.45 -0.05 1.03
C LYS A 155 -4.64 0.75 -0.27
N PRO A 156 -4.23 2.05 -0.34
CA PRO A 156 -4.31 2.86 -1.55
C PRO A 156 -3.29 2.44 -2.62
N ASN A 157 -3.34 3.12 -3.75
CA ASN A 157 -2.42 2.94 -4.87
C ASN A 157 -0.95 3.15 -4.45
N CYS A 158 -0.04 2.42 -5.09
CA CYS A 158 1.38 2.47 -4.77
C CYS A 158 2.05 3.79 -5.17
N SER A 159 1.61 4.43 -6.26
CA SER A 159 2.27 5.64 -6.77
C SER A 159 2.11 6.84 -5.83
N ILE A 160 0.97 6.95 -5.14
CA ILE A 160 0.70 8.09 -4.25
C ILE A 160 1.61 8.12 -3.02
N GLN A 161 2.24 7.00 -2.66
CA GLN A 161 3.15 6.92 -1.50
C GLN A 161 4.39 7.81 -1.66
N SER A 162 4.78 8.16 -2.89
CA SER A 162 5.92 9.03 -3.15
C SER A 162 5.63 10.52 -2.95
N TYR A 163 4.36 10.94 -2.82
CA TYR A 163 4.03 12.35 -2.68
C TYR A 163 2.90 12.68 -1.68
N ALA A 164 1.91 11.82 -1.48
CA ALA A 164 0.82 12.10 -0.57
C ALA A 164 1.28 12.26 0.90
N PRO A 165 2.22 11.45 1.42
CA PRO A 165 2.80 11.67 2.75
C PRO A 165 3.50 13.03 2.87
N VAL A 166 4.19 13.47 1.83
CA VAL A 166 4.89 14.77 1.78
C VAL A 166 3.90 15.91 1.88
N LEU A 167 2.87 15.89 1.05
CA LEU A 167 1.80 16.91 1.09
C LEU A 167 1.06 16.88 2.44
N THR A 168 0.90 15.70 3.06
CA THR A 168 0.30 15.58 4.39
C THR A 168 1.13 16.28 5.46
N ALA A 169 2.45 16.14 5.43
CA ALA A 169 3.34 16.85 6.35
C ALA A 169 3.25 18.38 6.21
N TRP A 170 2.80 18.85 5.06
CA TRP A 170 2.67 20.27 4.72
C TRP A 170 1.24 20.83 4.83
N MET A 171 0.29 20.08 5.38
CA MET A 171 -1.13 20.50 5.44
C MET A 171 -1.37 21.80 6.20
N GLU A 172 -0.53 22.18 7.17
CA GLU A 172 -0.66 23.45 7.88
C GLU A 172 -0.46 24.68 6.97
N PHE A 173 0.26 24.51 5.85
CA PHE A 173 0.46 25.56 4.83
C PHE A 173 -0.68 25.61 3.79
N GLU A 174 -1.68 24.77 3.93
CA GLU A 174 -2.88 24.69 3.10
C GLU A 174 -2.55 24.54 1.60
N PRO A 175 -1.95 23.39 1.16
CA PRO A 175 -1.77 23.12 -0.26
C PRO A 175 -3.14 23.06 -0.96
N TYR A 176 -3.27 23.68 -2.15
CA TYR A 176 -4.57 23.75 -2.82
C TYR A 176 -4.55 23.42 -4.32
N GLU A 177 -3.40 23.51 -4.99
CA GLU A 177 -3.19 23.07 -6.38
C GLU A 177 -1.89 22.29 -6.50
N VAL A 178 -1.96 21.10 -7.10
CA VAL A 178 -0.83 20.19 -7.25
C VAL A 178 -0.77 19.61 -8.64
N ILE A 179 0.41 19.64 -9.26
CA ILE A 179 0.73 18.88 -10.47
C ILE A 179 1.70 17.77 -10.08
N VAL A 180 1.40 16.54 -10.50
CA VAL A 180 2.23 15.37 -10.24
C VAL A 180 2.55 14.65 -11.54
N SER A 181 3.81 14.33 -11.79
CA SER A 181 4.19 13.34 -12.78
C SER A 181 4.88 12.17 -12.07
N THR A 182 4.35 10.96 -12.24
CA THR A 182 4.91 9.76 -11.63
C THR A 182 5.69 8.93 -12.65
N TYR A 183 6.85 8.43 -12.23
CA TYR A 183 7.73 7.54 -12.98
C TYR A 183 7.68 6.18 -12.29
N GLN A 184 6.91 5.26 -12.89
CA GLN A 184 6.50 4.03 -12.21
C GLN A 184 7.26 2.80 -12.69
N ALA A 185 7.81 2.05 -11.76
CA ALA A 185 8.58 0.83 -11.95
C ALA A 185 7.73 -0.31 -12.54
N ILE A 186 8.35 -1.22 -13.27
CA ILE A 186 7.70 -2.35 -13.96
C ILE A 186 7.12 -3.38 -12.99
N SER A 187 7.67 -3.53 -11.79
CA SER A 187 7.12 -4.43 -10.77
C SER A 187 5.72 -4.03 -10.30
N GLY A 188 5.31 -2.78 -10.50
CA GLY A 188 3.93 -2.33 -10.30
C GLY A 188 2.92 -3.01 -11.24
N ALA A 189 3.38 -3.54 -12.37
CA ALA A 189 2.60 -4.38 -13.28
C ALA A 189 2.77 -5.89 -13.00
N GLY A 190 3.40 -6.28 -11.88
CA GLY A 190 3.68 -7.67 -11.55
C GLY A 190 4.77 -8.31 -12.42
N LYS A 191 5.60 -7.51 -13.10
CA LYS A 191 6.59 -7.96 -14.07
C LYS A 191 8.01 -7.66 -13.65
N THR A 192 8.94 -8.45 -14.16
CA THR A 192 10.38 -8.20 -14.13
C THR A 192 10.88 -7.90 -15.56
N PHE A 193 12.13 -7.53 -15.74
CA PHE A 193 12.71 -7.37 -17.09
C PHE A 193 12.78 -8.70 -17.87
N LYS A 194 12.80 -9.84 -17.18
CA LYS A 194 12.69 -11.16 -17.82
C LYS A 194 11.29 -11.37 -18.43
N ASP A 195 10.24 -10.91 -17.73
CA ASP A 195 8.86 -11.03 -18.18
C ASP A 195 8.48 -9.93 -19.20
N TRP A 196 9.22 -8.84 -19.23
CA TRP A 196 8.94 -7.67 -20.07
C TRP A 196 10.21 -7.03 -20.63
N PRO A 197 10.95 -7.74 -21.50
CA PRO A 197 12.24 -7.26 -22.01
C PRO A 197 12.13 -5.97 -22.86
N GLU A 198 10.96 -5.70 -23.46
CA GLU A 198 10.70 -4.49 -24.25
C GLU A 198 10.71 -3.21 -23.43
N MET A 199 10.70 -3.32 -22.10
CA MET A 199 10.84 -2.15 -21.21
C MET A 199 12.29 -1.68 -21.10
N VAL A 200 13.28 -2.50 -21.44
CA VAL A 200 14.68 -2.07 -21.39
C VAL A 200 14.91 -0.92 -22.39
N GLY A 201 15.31 0.23 -21.88
CA GLY A 201 15.52 1.44 -22.68
C GLY A 201 14.24 2.11 -23.22
N ASN A 202 13.07 1.76 -22.68
CA ASN A 202 11.77 2.25 -23.16
C ASN A 202 11.00 3.00 -22.05
N ILE A 203 10.18 3.97 -22.46
CA ILE A 203 9.23 4.70 -21.61
C ILE A 203 7.85 4.62 -22.23
N ILE A 204 6.84 4.24 -21.43
CA ILE A 204 5.44 4.20 -21.88
C ILE A 204 4.69 5.35 -21.19
N PRO A 205 4.12 6.32 -21.94
CA PRO A 205 3.48 7.53 -21.38
C PRO A 205 2.06 7.29 -20.88
N TYR A 206 1.66 6.04 -20.65
CA TYR A 206 0.31 5.66 -20.24
C TYR A 206 0.32 4.41 -19.38
N ILE A 207 -0.39 4.50 -18.24
CA ILE A 207 -0.69 3.35 -17.38
C ILE A 207 -2.20 3.38 -17.09
N GLY A 208 -2.92 2.35 -17.52
CA GLY A 208 -4.39 2.33 -17.46
C GLY A 208 -4.97 2.62 -16.08
N GLY A 209 -5.73 3.71 -15.96
CA GLY A 209 -6.41 4.11 -14.73
C GLY A 209 -5.51 4.65 -13.60
N GLU A 210 -4.19 4.81 -13.81
CA GLU A 210 -3.29 5.30 -12.76
C GLU A 210 -3.45 6.80 -12.51
N GLU A 211 -3.68 7.61 -13.53
CA GLU A 211 -3.88 9.05 -13.39
C GLU A 211 -5.11 9.34 -12.52
N GLU A 212 -6.25 8.69 -12.79
CA GLU A 212 -7.45 8.85 -11.97
C GLU A 212 -7.22 8.47 -10.50
N LYS A 213 -6.49 7.37 -10.23
CA LYS A 213 -6.13 6.97 -8.86
C LYS A 213 -5.23 8.02 -8.20
N SER A 214 -4.22 8.50 -8.92
CA SER A 214 -3.28 9.51 -8.43
C SER A 214 -3.96 10.84 -8.09
N GLU A 215 -5.00 11.22 -8.81
CA GLU A 215 -5.76 12.44 -8.59
C GLU A 215 -6.79 12.31 -7.45
N LYS A 216 -7.46 11.15 -7.33
CA LYS A 216 -8.63 10.98 -6.46
C LYS A 216 -8.32 10.30 -5.13
N GLU A 217 -7.42 9.30 -5.10
CA GLU A 217 -7.17 8.54 -3.87
C GLU A 217 -6.60 9.42 -2.73
N PRO A 218 -5.68 10.39 -2.97
CA PRO A 218 -5.26 11.30 -1.92
C PRO A 218 -6.42 12.10 -1.31
N LEU A 219 -7.40 12.52 -2.10
CA LEU A 219 -8.57 13.23 -1.60
C LEU A 219 -9.39 12.37 -0.64
N ARG A 220 -9.52 11.06 -0.91
CA ARG A 220 -10.18 10.13 0.01
C ARG A 220 -9.39 9.92 1.29
N ILE A 221 -8.05 9.84 1.20
CA ILE A 221 -7.18 9.70 2.37
C ILE A 221 -7.28 10.93 3.29
N TRP A 222 -7.35 12.14 2.72
CA TRP A 222 -7.54 13.40 3.45
C TRP A 222 -9.02 13.71 3.74
N GLY A 223 -9.90 12.80 3.43
CA GLY A 223 -11.33 12.92 3.67
C GLY A 223 -11.69 12.80 5.15
N LYS A 224 -12.98 12.82 5.42
CA LYS A 224 -13.54 12.71 6.78
C LYS A 224 -14.55 11.58 6.86
N VAL A 225 -14.62 10.93 8.00
CA VAL A 225 -15.69 9.98 8.30
C VAL A 225 -16.89 10.76 8.83
N GLU A 226 -17.98 10.74 8.07
CA GLU A 226 -19.26 11.37 8.41
C GLU A 226 -20.39 10.40 8.10
N ASP A 227 -21.32 10.24 9.02
CA ASP A 227 -22.50 9.35 8.88
C ASP A 227 -22.13 7.90 8.46
N GLY A 228 -21.04 7.36 9.01
CA GLY A 228 -20.59 5.99 8.75
C GLY A 228 -19.94 5.77 7.38
N VAL A 229 -19.61 6.83 6.65
CA VAL A 229 -18.93 6.77 5.36
C VAL A 229 -17.77 7.75 5.27
N ILE A 230 -16.83 7.47 4.38
CA ILE A 230 -15.68 8.36 4.12
C ILE A 230 -16.04 9.29 2.97
N LYS A 231 -16.13 10.59 3.27
CA LYS A 231 -16.33 11.67 2.29
C LYS A 231 -14.98 12.23 1.87
N PRO A 232 -14.63 12.22 0.57
CA PRO A 232 -13.37 12.77 0.09
C PRO A 232 -13.22 14.27 0.40
N ALA A 233 -11.98 14.73 0.57
CA ALA A 233 -11.64 16.14 0.68
C ALA A 233 -11.89 16.87 -0.65
N ASP A 234 -12.19 18.17 -0.58
CA ASP A 234 -12.45 19.06 -1.70
C ASP A 234 -11.59 20.33 -1.70
N PHE A 235 -10.71 20.49 -0.69
CA PHE A 235 -9.91 21.70 -0.50
C PHE A 235 -8.68 21.80 -1.41
N ILE A 236 -8.31 20.72 -2.11
CA ILE A 236 -7.12 20.60 -2.96
C ILE A 236 -7.47 20.00 -4.31
N LYS A 237 -6.84 20.49 -5.37
CA LYS A 237 -6.95 19.95 -6.72
C LYS A 237 -5.63 19.31 -7.13
N ILE A 238 -5.70 18.12 -7.68
CA ILE A 238 -4.54 17.39 -8.17
C ILE A 238 -4.78 17.01 -9.62
N THR A 239 -3.79 17.25 -10.47
CA THR A 239 -3.72 16.70 -11.83
C THR A 239 -2.44 15.87 -11.95
N SER A 240 -2.51 14.78 -12.70
CA SER A 240 -1.39 13.84 -12.77
C SER A 240 -1.11 13.33 -14.17
N GLN A 241 0.16 12.97 -14.40
CA GLN A 241 0.61 12.12 -15.50
C GLN A 241 1.35 10.92 -14.95
N CYS A 242 1.01 9.71 -15.43
CA CYS A 242 1.62 8.48 -14.94
C CYS A 242 2.38 7.78 -16.06
N ILE A 243 3.70 7.68 -15.91
CA ILE A 243 4.64 7.19 -16.91
C ILE A 243 5.27 5.89 -16.42
N ARG A 244 5.29 4.85 -17.26
CA ARG A 244 6.04 3.64 -17.00
C ARG A 244 7.49 3.82 -17.44
N VAL A 245 8.45 3.54 -16.55
CA VAL A 245 9.88 3.69 -16.79
C VAL A 245 10.61 2.36 -16.63
N PRO A 246 11.81 2.21 -17.24
CA PRO A 246 12.59 0.96 -17.20
C PRO A 246 13.36 0.83 -15.88
N VAL A 247 12.63 0.80 -14.78
CA VAL A 247 13.12 0.62 -13.41
C VAL A 247 12.40 -0.58 -12.81
N LEU A 248 13.10 -1.44 -12.09
CA LEU A 248 12.51 -2.66 -11.52
C LEU A 248 11.58 -2.33 -10.37
N ASN A 249 12.07 -1.62 -9.36
CA ASN A 249 11.32 -1.18 -8.17
C ASN A 249 11.55 0.31 -7.93
N GLY A 250 10.61 0.95 -7.23
CA GLY A 250 10.65 2.36 -6.88
C GLY A 250 9.81 3.24 -7.80
N HIS A 251 8.84 3.94 -7.21
CA HIS A 251 8.05 4.97 -7.89
C HIS A 251 8.56 6.34 -7.48
N THR A 252 8.99 7.11 -8.47
CA THR A 252 9.42 8.49 -8.30
C THR A 252 8.28 9.42 -8.72
N ALA A 253 8.09 10.54 -8.01
CA ALA A 253 7.16 11.59 -8.38
C ALA A 253 7.89 12.92 -8.47
N THR A 254 7.63 13.70 -9.52
CA THR A 254 7.93 15.13 -9.58
C THR A 254 6.66 15.90 -9.30
N VAL A 255 6.72 16.84 -8.36
CA VAL A 255 5.55 17.52 -7.82
C VAL A 255 5.76 19.02 -7.80
N PHE A 256 4.73 19.74 -8.25
CA PHE A 256 4.60 21.19 -8.13
C PHE A 256 3.39 21.49 -7.27
N VAL A 257 3.53 22.41 -6.32
CA VAL A 257 2.49 22.72 -5.32
C VAL A 257 2.34 24.20 -5.08
N LYS A 258 1.08 24.65 -4.92
CA LYS A 258 0.71 25.99 -4.42
C LYS A 258 0.13 25.90 -3.02
N PHE A 259 0.51 26.85 -2.18
CA PHE A 259 0.05 26.98 -0.81
C PHE A 259 -0.74 28.27 -0.60
N LYS A 260 -1.77 28.25 0.25
CA LYS A 260 -2.44 29.48 0.71
C LYS A 260 -1.59 30.24 1.71
N LYS A 261 -0.83 29.52 2.55
CA LYS A 261 0.12 30.06 3.51
C LYS A 261 1.52 29.73 3.02
N GLN A 262 2.30 30.74 2.69
CA GLN A 262 3.62 30.58 2.10
C GLN A 262 4.64 30.07 3.12
N PRO A 263 5.17 28.84 2.98
CA PRO A 263 6.24 28.34 3.83
C PRO A 263 7.62 28.83 3.38
N THR A 264 8.60 28.81 4.28
CA THR A 264 10.01 28.81 3.89
C THR A 264 10.50 27.39 3.59
N LYS A 265 11.66 27.28 2.93
CA LYS A 265 12.29 25.98 2.65
C LYS A 265 12.59 25.22 3.95
N GLU A 266 13.08 25.93 4.96
CA GLU A 266 13.43 25.37 6.27
C GLU A 266 12.19 24.80 6.96
N GLN A 267 11.07 25.50 6.91
CA GLN A 267 9.79 25.02 7.45
C GLN A 267 9.31 23.76 6.72
N LEU A 268 9.41 23.71 5.39
CA LEU A 268 9.06 22.53 4.61
C LEU A 268 9.91 21.32 5.01
N ILE A 269 11.24 21.50 5.12
CA ILE A 269 12.16 20.43 5.54
C ILE A 269 11.85 19.98 6.97
N GLU A 270 11.70 20.91 7.91
CA GLU A 270 11.40 20.59 9.30
C GLU A 270 10.14 19.72 9.44
N LYS A 271 9.07 20.06 8.70
CA LYS A 271 7.83 19.29 8.71
C LYS A 271 8.02 17.86 8.18
N LEU A 272 8.88 17.65 7.20
CA LEU A 272 9.16 16.31 6.69
C LEU A 272 9.92 15.46 7.71
N VAL A 273 11.02 15.98 8.25
CA VAL A 273 11.91 15.20 9.13
C VAL A 273 11.31 14.97 10.51
N SER A 274 10.40 15.84 10.94
CA SER A 274 9.67 15.71 12.21
C SER A 274 8.36 14.94 12.09
N PHE A 275 7.91 14.61 10.87
CA PHE A 275 6.62 13.95 10.65
C PHE A 275 6.57 12.57 11.32
N LYS A 276 5.59 12.39 12.18
CA LYS A 276 5.29 11.12 12.85
C LYS A 276 3.80 10.86 12.77
N GLY A 277 3.45 9.64 12.45
CA GLY A 277 2.08 9.15 12.53
C GLY A 277 1.89 8.17 13.69
N LEU A 278 0.68 7.70 13.86
CA LEU A 278 0.32 6.74 14.90
C LEU A 278 1.18 5.47 14.91
N PRO A 279 1.61 4.91 13.75
CA PRO A 279 2.52 3.75 13.74
C PRO A 279 3.85 3.99 14.45
N GLN A 280 4.44 5.19 14.31
CA GLN A 280 5.69 5.55 15.00
C GLN A 280 5.46 5.75 16.50
N GLU A 281 4.34 6.36 16.89
CA GLU A 281 3.96 6.55 18.30
C GLU A 281 3.74 5.22 19.01
N LEU A 282 3.11 4.26 18.34
CA LEU A 282 2.85 2.92 18.85
C LEU A 282 4.03 1.96 18.70
N ASN A 283 5.12 2.37 18.05
CA ASN A 283 6.29 1.53 17.73
C ASN A 283 5.88 0.22 17.05
N LEU A 284 5.03 0.29 16.03
CA LEU A 284 4.57 -0.89 15.30
C LEU A 284 5.75 -1.60 14.62
N PRO A 285 5.75 -2.94 14.52
CA PRO A 285 6.90 -3.72 14.05
C PRO A 285 7.44 -3.33 12.68
N SER A 286 6.56 -3.02 11.71
CA SER A 286 6.93 -2.62 10.34
C SER A 286 6.98 -1.10 10.14
N ALA A 287 6.74 -0.31 11.19
CA ALA A 287 6.78 1.14 11.08
C ALA A 287 8.24 1.63 10.88
N PRO A 288 8.51 2.47 9.87
CA PRO A 288 9.79 3.13 9.75
C PRO A 288 10.04 4.01 10.98
N LYS A 289 11.27 4.05 11.46
CA LYS A 289 11.63 4.92 12.60
C LYS A 289 11.50 6.40 12.24
N GLN A 290 11.96 6.75 11.06
CA GLN A 290 11.74 8.07 10.44
C GLN A 290 11.02 7.85 9.11
N PHE A 291 9.75 8.27 9.04
CA PHE A 291 8.92 7.98 7.88
C PHE A 291 9.39 8.69 6.61
N ILE A 292 9.74 9.97 6.72
CA ILE A 292 10.19 10.79 5.59
C ILE A 292 11.61 11.29 5.84
N GLN A 293 12.55 11.01 4.92
CA GLN A 293 13.86 11.64 4.92
C GLN A 293 13.94 12.76 3.88
N TYR A 294 14.71 13.78 4.18
CA TYR A 294 15.13 14.82 3.23
C TYR A 294 16.57 14.63 2.82
N LEU A 295 16.83 14.73 1.52
CA LEU A 295 18.17 14.61 0.90
C LEU A 295 18.54 15.94 0.26
N GLU A 296 19.70 16.50 0.65
CA GLU A 296 20.13 17.83 0.21
C GLU A 296 20.79 17.82 -1.17
N GLU A 297 21.36 16.67 -1.56
CA GLU A 297 22.13 16.54 -2.79
C GLU A 297 21.24 16.78 -4.02
N ASP A 298 21.76 17.55 -4.97
CA ASP A 298 21.04 17.94 -6.18
C ASP A 298 20.59 16.78 -7.07
N ASN A 299 21.23 15.64 -6.97
CA ASN A 299 20.93 14.43 -7.75
C ASN A 299 20.18 13.35 -6.97
N ARG A 300 19.57 13.70 -5.83
CA ARG A 300 18.80 12.77 -4.99
C ARG A 300 17.32 13.21 -4.82
N PRO A 301 16.37 12.29 -4.61
CA PRO A 301 16.54 10.83 -4.45
C PRO A 301 16.81 10.11 -5.78
N GLN A 302 17.58 9.02 -5.72
CA GLN A 302 17.79 8.08 -6.82
C GLN A 302 17.25 6.71 -6.43
N VAL A 303 16.56 6.05 -7.35
CA VAL A 303 16.01 4.70 -7.10
C VAL A 303 17.08 3.73 -6.62
N ALA A 304 18.23 3.68 -7.30
CA ALA A 304 19.32 2.75 -6.96
C ALA A 304 19.94 2.96 -5.57
N LEU A 305 19.78 4.14 -4.98
CA LEU A 305 20.39 4.50 -3.70
C LEU A 305 19.40 4.61 -2.56
N ASP A 306 18.14 4.96 -2.85
CA ASP A 306 17.19 5.44 -1.85
C ASP A 306 15.90 4.62 -1.75
N VAL A 307 15.66 3.68 -2.68
CA VAL A 307 14.41 2.92 -2.71
C VAL A 307 14.20 2.06 -1.45
N ASP A 308 15.30 1.59 -0.86
CA ASP A 308 15.28 0.70 0.32
C ASP A 308 15.39 1.46 1.65
N TYR A 309 15.25 2.80 1.65
CA TYR A 309 15.23 3.59 2.87
C TYR A 309 14.22 3.04 3.88
N GLU A 310 14.64 2.87 5.15
CA GLU A 310 13.82 2.21 6.19
C GLU A 310 13.27 0.85 5.72
N HIS A 311 14.11 0.03 5.11
CA HIS A 311 13.75 -1.28 4.54
C HIS A 311 12.63 -1.19 3.47
N GLY A 312 12.57 -0.08 2.73
CA GLY A 312 11.53 0.19 1.73
C GLY A 312 10.20 0.68 2.31
N MET A 313 10.12 0.95 3.61
CA MET A 313 8.94 1.49 4.27
C MET A 313 8.96 3.00 4.42
N GLY A 314 10.10 3.66 4.23
CA GLY A 314 10.24 5.11 4.26
C GLY A 314 9.96 5.77 2.90
N VAL A 315 9.89 7.09 2.92
CA VAL A 315 9.76 7.97 1.76
C VAL A 315 10.97 8.90 1.70
N SER A 316 11.62 8.96 0.54
CA SER A 316 12.78 9.84 0.32
C SER A 316 12.35 11.06 -0.47
N VAL A 317 12.70 12.24 0.02
CA VAL A 317 12.37 13.53 -0.60
C VAL A 317 13.64 14.33 -0.84
N GLY A 318 13.75 14.94 -1.99
CA GLY A 318 14.82 15.87 -2.33
C GLY A 318 14.36 16.93 -3.31
N ARG A 319 15.27 17.78 -3.73
CA ARG A 319 14.99 18.80 -4.73
C ARG A 319 13.88 19.77 -4.33
N ILE A 320 13.71 20.08 -3.04
CA ILE A 320 12.79 21.11 -2.58
C ILE A 320 13.37 22.47 -2.98
N ARG A 321 12.63 23.18 -3.84
CA ARG A 321 13.04 24.50 -4.36
C ARG A 321 11.82 25.30 -4.82
N GLU A 322 12.00 26.60 -4.82
CA GLU A 322 11.00 27.53 -5.36
C GLU A 322 10.74 27.26 -6.85
N ASP A 323 9.53 27.58 -7.28
CA ASP A 323 9.09 27.47 -8.68
C ASP A 323 8.57 28.83 -9.18
N SER A 324 8.77 29.11 -10.47
CA SER A 324 8.38 30.38 -11.08
C SER A 324 6.88 30.50 -11.43
N ILE A 325 6.14 29.38 -11.44
CA ILE A 325 4.72 29.32 -11.77
C ILE A 325 3.91 28.85 -10.56
N TYR A 326 4.43 27.80 -9.90
CA TYR A 326 3.95 27.30 -8.61
C TYR A 326 4.81 27.87 -7.49
N ASP A 327 4.40 27.66 -6.24
CA ASP A 327 5.20 28.18 -5.13
C ASP A 327 6.45 27.32 -4.91
N TRP A 328 6.26 26.00 -4.85
CA TRP A 328 7.32 25.02 -4.58
C TRP A 328 7.23 23.79 -5.47
N LYS A 329 8.37 23.14 -5.65
CA LYS A 329 8.48 21.84 -6.32
C LYS A 329 9.47 20.92 -5.61
N PHE A 330 9.24 19.61 -5.72
CA PHE A 330 10.09 18.59 -5.12
C PHE A 330 10.07 17.28 -5.92
N VAL A 331 10.96 16.37 -5.52
CA VAL A 331 10.97 14.99 -6.01
C VAL A 331 10.80 14.06 -4.82
N GLY A 332 9.85 13.12 -4.92
CA GLY A 332 9.62 12.08 -3.93
C GLY A 332 9.85 10.68 -4.49
N LEU A 333 10.27 9.75 -3.65
CA LEU A 333 10.51 8.35 -4.00
C LEU A 333 10.00 7.43 -2.90
N SER A 334 9.31 6.35 -3.29
CA SER A 334 8.90 5.28 -2.39
C SER A 334 9.02 3.90 -3.05
N HIS A 335 9.21 2.85 -2.26
CA HIS A 335 9.24 1.48 -2.76
C HIS A 335 7.83 0.97 -3.06
N ASN A 336 7.51 0.73 -4.32
CA ASN A 336 6.17 0.41 -4.79
C ASN A 336 5.64 -0.96 -4.36
N THR A 337 6.47 -1.97 -4.15
CA THR A 337 6.03 -3.32 -3.73
C THR A 337 6.14 -3.55 -2.22
N ILE A 338 6.86 -2.69 -1.49
CA ILE A 338 6.96 -2.72 -0.04
C ILE A 338 6.01 -1.65 0.54
N ARG A 339 6.43 -0.40 0.71
CA ARG A 339 5.54 0.68 1.19
C ARG A 339 4.26 0.74 0.35
N GLY A 340 4.42 0.72 -0.96
CA GLY A 340 3.33 0.84 -1.92
C GLY A 340 2.41 -0.38 -2.04
N ALA A 341 2.75 -1.55 -1.48
CA ALA A 341 1.95 -2.77 -1.58
C ALA A 341 1.98 -3.57 -0.27
N ALA A 342 2.63 -4.73 -0.25
CA ALA A 342 2.56 -5.68 0.85
C ALA A 342 3.00 -5.11 2.19
N GLY A 343 4.10 -4.36 2.26
CA GLY A 343 4.58 -3.76 3.51
C GLY A 343 3.59 -2.75 4.09
N GLY A 344 3.01 -1.90 3.23
CA GLY A 344 1.97 -0.95 3.66
C GLY A 344 0.70 -1.64 4.17
N ALA A 345 0.32 -2.78 3.58
CA ALA A 345 -0.82 -3.58 4.05
C ALA A 345 -0.50 -4.30 5.37
N ILE A 346 0.74 -4.79 5.55
CA ILE A 346 1.18 -5.38 6.83
C ILE A 346 1.11 -4.32 7.94
N LEU A 347 1.64 -3.13 7.71
CA LEU A 347 1.57 -2.03 8.67
C LEU A 347 0.11 -1.64 8.98
N CYS A 348 -0.79 -1.69 7.99
CA CYS A 348 -2.23 -1.50 8.21
C CYS A 348 -2.81 -2.58 9.14
N ALA A 349 -2.45 -3.85 8.93
CA ALA A 349 -2.87 -4.95 9.80
C ALA A 349 -2.31 -4.82 11.23
N GLU A 350 -1.06 -4.39 11.38
CA GLU A 350 -0.46 -4.09 12.69
C GLU A 350 -1.25 -2.99 13.42
N LEU A 351 -1.61 -1.93 12.71
CA LEU A 351 -2.40 -0.85 13.27
C LEU A 351 -3.81 -1.31 13.65
N LEU A 352 -4.46 -2.12 12.82
CA LEU A 352 -5.76 -2.74 13.12
C LEU A 352 -5.69 -3.60 14.39
N LYS A 353 -4.60 -4.39 14.55
CA LYS A 353 -4.37 -5.18 15.76
C LYS A 353 -4.15 -4.27 16.99
N ALA A 354 -3.30 -3.28 16.86
CA ALA A 354 -3.00 -2.34 17.95
C ALA A 354 -4.23 -1.56 18.42
N GLN A 355 -5.20 -1.31 17.53
CA GLN A 355 -6.47 -0.65 17.83
C GLN A 355 -7.61 -1.61 18.22
N GLY A 356 -7.34 -2.92 18.28
CA GLY A 356 -8.31 -3.93 18.74
C GLY A 356 -9.33 -4.40 17.70
N TYR A 357 -9.12 -4.12 16.41
CA TYR A 357 -9.95 -4.65 15.32
C TYR A 357 -9.56 -6.08 14.91
N LEU A 358 -8.29 -6.47 15.12
CA LEU A 358 -7.76 -7.81 14.88
C LEU A 358 -7.30 -8.44 16.20
N GLY A 359 -7.78 -9.66 16.49
CA GLY A 359 -7.38 -10.44 17.67
C GLY A 359 -8.54 -11.06 18.39
#